data_74d9abfe1282fdfc72fe18d83c8d954d
#
_entry.id   74d9abfe1282fdfc72fe18d83c8d954d
#
_cell.length_a   1.000
_cell.length_b   1.000
_cell.length_c   1.000
_cell.angle_alpha   90.00
_cell.angle_beta   90.00
_cell.angle_gamma   90.00
#
_symmetry.space_group_name_H-M   'P 1'
#
loop_
_entity.id
_entity.type
_entity.pdbx_description
1 polymer ?
#
loop_
_entity_poly.entity_id
_entity_poly.type
_entity_poly.pdbx_seq_one_letter_code
_entity_poly.pdbx_strand_id
1 'polypeptide(L)'
;MAKQSSIQKNLNRKNIVSKFQNRRHALKKKIMQKNLSMEERFKLQTKLNDLPRDSANARVRNRCELTGRSRGTYRKFGLSRIKLRELSMAGLLPGVVKSSW
;
A
#
# COMPACT_ATOMS: atom_id res chain seq x y z
N MET A 1 -4.78 -8.04 -18.48
CA MET A 1 -5.37 -6.97 -17.66
C MET A 1 -5.86 -7.51 -16.33
N ALA A 2 -5.81 -6.69 -15.28
CA ALA A 2 -6.32 -7.07 -13.97
C ALA A 2 -7.85 -7.06 -13.96
N LYS A 3 -8.44 -7.98 -13.18
CA LYS A 3 -9.88 -8.00 -12.99
C LYS A 3 -10.35 -6.79 -12.18
N GLN A 4 -11.51 -6.26 -12.50
CA GLN A 4 -12.16 -5.17 -11.77
C GLN A 4 -12.30 -5.50 -10.27
N SER A 5 -12.64 -6.74 -9.93
CA SER A 5 -12.78 -7.19 -8.56
C SER A 5 -11.47 -7.06 -7.76
N SER A 6 -10.32 -7.36 -8.37
CA SER A 6 -9.02 -7.23 -7.73
C SER A 6 -8.65 -5.77 -7.46
N ILE A 7 -8.95 -4.88 -8.41
CA ILE A 7 -8.74 -3.43 -8.26
C ILE A 7 -9.63 -2.90 -7.14
N GLN A 8 -10.89 -3.29 -7.11
CA GLN A 8 -11.86 -2.85 -6.09
C GLN A 8 -11.49 -3.33 -4.70
N LYS A 9 -11.04 -4.59 -4.57
CA LYS A 9 -10.53 -5.13 -3.28
C LYS A 9 -9.34 -4.32 -2.77
N ASN A 10 -8.42 -3.95 -3.66
CA ASN A 10 -7.25 -3.14 -3.28
C ASN A 10 -7.65 -1.73 -2.81
N LEU A 11 -8.62 -1.10 -3.48
CA LEU A 11 -9.18 0.19 -3.06
C LEU A 11 -9.83 0.10 -1.68
N ASN A 12 -10.61 -0.95 -1.42
CA ASN A 12 -11.23 -1.18 -0.12
C ASN A 12 -10.18 -1.35 0.98
N ARG A 13 -9.09 -2.08 0.71
CA ARG A 13 -7.96 -2.22 1.63
C ARG A 13 -7.31 -0.87 1.93
N LYS A 14 -7.07 -0.04 0.93
CA LYS A 14 -6.53 1.32 1.11
C LYS A 14 -7.41 2.15 2.03
N ASN A 15 -8.72 2.10 1.84
CA ASN A 15 -9.67 2.83 2.68
C ASN A 15 -9.65 2.35 4.13
N ILE A 16 -9.62 1.04 4.34
CA ILE A 16 -9.55 0.43 5.68
C ILE A 16 -8.23 0.76 6.36
N VAL A 17 -7.12 0.67 5.65
CA VAL A 17 -5.79 1.04 6.15
C VAL A 17 -5.78 2.51 6.59
N SER A 18 -6.34 3.40 5.79
CA SER A 18 -6.44 4.82 6.13
C SER A 18 -7.23 5.07 7.41
N LYS A 19 -8.36 4.36 7.59
CA LYS A 19 -9.20 4.48 8.80
C LYS A 19 -8.50 4.01 10.08
N PHE A 20 -7.73 2.94 10.01
CA PHE A 20 -7.12 2.30 11.18
C PHE A 20 -5.65 2.65 11.36
N GLN A 21 -5.07 3.45 10.50
CA GLN A 21 -3.65 3.80 10.51
C GLN A 21 -3.19 4.35 11.86
N ASN A 22 -3.90 5.33 12.39
CA ASN A 22 -3.55 5.97 13.65
C ASN A 22 -3.67 5.01 14.84
N ARG A 23 -4.71 4.19 14.87
CA ARG A 23 -4.91 3.17 15.92
C ARG A 23 -3.78 2.15 15.90
N ARG A 24 -3.46 1.60 14.74
CA ARG A 24 -2.39 0.61 14.60
C ARG A 24 -1.05 1.19 14.99
N HIS A 25 -0.76 2.42 14.57
CA HIS A 25 0.49 3.10 14.90
C HIS A 25 0.62 3.33 16.41
N ALA A 26 -0.44 3.80 17.04
CA ALA A 26 -0.46 4.03 18.49
C ALA A 26 -0.26 2.72 19.28
N LEU A 27 -0.94 1.64 18.90
CA LEU A 27 -0.80 0.33 19.52
C LEU A 27 0.61 -0.25 19.35
N LYS A 28 1.17 -0.19 18.16
CA LYS A 28 2.54 -0.63 17.89
C LYS A 28 3.56 0.15 18.71
N LYS A 29 3.40 1.45 18.78
CA LYS A 29 4.29 2.32 19.58
C LYS A 29 4.26 1.94 21.07
N LYS A 30 3.06 1.66 21.61
CA LYS A 30 2.91 1.21 22.99
C LYS A 30 3.54 -0.16 23.24
N ILE A 31 3.34 -1.12 22.31
CA ILE A 31 3.92 -2.47 22.40
C ILE A 31 5.45 -2.42 22.42
N MET A 32 6.05 -1.49 21.67
CA MET A 32 7.51 -1.34 21.57
C MET A 32 8.16 -0.67 22.79
N GLN A 33 7.37 -0.15 23.74
CA GLN A 33 7.93 0.44 24.97
C GLN A 33 8.62 -0.62 25.83
N LYS A 34 9.82 -0.31 26.30
CA LYS A 34 10.64 -1.25 27.09
C LYS A 34 10.12 -1.48 28.51
N ASN A 35 9.36 -0.52 29.04
CA ASN A 35 8.92 -0.51 30.45
C ASN A 35 7.63 -1.28 30.71
N LEU A 36 7.07 -1.96 29.70
CA LEU A 36 5.83 -2.72 29.84
C LEU A 36 6.07 -4.10 30.42
N SER A 37 5.15 -4.54 31.32
CA SER A 37 5.10 -5.93 31.77
C SER A 37 4.66 -6.86 30.62
N MET A 38 4.94 -8.16 30.76
CA MET A 38 4.53 -9.16 29.77
C MET A 38 3.01 -9.22 29.60
N GLU A 39 2.25 -9.08 30.70
CA GLU A 39 0.79 -9.09 30.68
C GLU A 39 0.22 -7.90 29.91
N GLU A 40 0.71 -6.70 30.16
CA GLU A 40 0.28 -5.49 29.47
C GLU A 40 0.60 -5.55 27.99
N ARG A 41 1.78 -6.04 27.64
CA ARG A 41 2.20 -6.24 26.25
C ARG A 41 1.30 -7.24 25.53
N PHE A 42 0.94 -8.33 26.19
CA PHE A 42 0.03 -9.34 25.67
C PHE A 42 -1.37 -8.76 25.41
N LYS A 43 -1.90 -7.97 26.34
CA LYS A 43 -3.19 -7.27 26.19
C LYS A 43 -3.20 -6.34 24.98
N LEU A 44 -2.13 -5.57 24.81
CA LEU A 44 -1.97 -4.65 23.68
C LEU A 44 -1.86 -5.42 22.34
N GLN A 45 -1.14 -6.54 22.35
CA GLN A 45 -1.01 -7.39 21.18
C GLN A 45 -2.37 -7.99 20.78
N THR A 46 -3.18 -8.41 21.75
CA THR A 46 -4.53 -8.90 21.50
C THR A 46 -5.41 -7.83 20.87
N LYS A 47 -5.36 -6.60 21.39
CA LYS A 47 -6.08 -5.47 20.79
C LYS A 47 -5.65 -5.18 19.35
N LEU A 48 -4.36 -5.28 19.07
CA LEU A 48 -3.83 -5.11 17.72
C LEU A 48 -4.33 -6.21 16.78
N ASN A 49 -4.38 -7.46 17.26
CA ASN A 49 -4.85 -8.60 16.49
C ASN A 49 -6.36 -8.56 16.20
N ASP A 50 -7.14 -7.93 17.08
CA ASP A 50 -8.60 -7.77 16.93
C ASP A 50 -8.98 -6.75 15.85
N LEU A 51 -8.04 -5.92 15.41
CA LEU A 51 -8.28 -4.99 14.31
C LEU A 51 -8.50 -5.74 12.99
N PRO A 52 -9.27 -5.16 12.05
CA PRO A 52 -9.51 -5.80 10.76
C PRO A 52 -8.21 -6.22 10.08
N ARG A 53 -8.19 -7.41 9.52
CA ARG A 53 -7.03 -7.97 8.84
C ARG A 53 -6.56 -7.07 7.67
N ASP A 54 -7.49 -6.52 6.92
CA ASP A 54 -7.21 -5.63 5.79
C ASP A 54 -6.75 -4.23 6.20
N SER A 55 -6.73 -3.92 7.50
CA SER A 55 -6.17 -2.67 8.02
C SER A 55 -4.63 -2.63 8.03
N ALA A 56 -3.98 -3.77 7.79
CA ALA A 56 -2.52 -3.84 7.69
C ALA A 56 -2.04 -3.26 6.36
N ASN A 57 -1.15 -2.27 6.42
CA ASN A 57 -0.61 -1.61 5.22
C ASN A 57 0.14 -2.58 4.29
N ALA A 58 0.73 -3.63 4.84
CA ALA A 58 1.44 -4.66 4.07
C ALA A 58 0.55 -5.40 3.07
N ARG A 59 -0.76 -5.42 3.27
CA ARG A 59 -1.72 -6.08 2.39
C ARG A 59 -2.15 -5.25 1.20
N VAL A 60 -1.86 -3.95 1.21
CA VAL A 60 -2.12 -3.05 0.08
C VAL A 60 -1.06 -3.30 -0.99
N ARG A 61 -1.50 -3.53 -2.22
CA ARG A 61 -0.62 -3.75 -3.36
C ARG A 61 -0.54 -2.51 -4.24
N ASN A 62 0.66 -2.13 -4.65
CA ASN A 62 0.84 -1.09 -5.66
C ASN A 62 0.39 -1.63 -7.02
N ARG A 63 -0.52 -0.90 -7.65
CA ARG A 63 -1.08 -1.24 -8.96
C ARG A 63 -1.00 -0.04 -9.89
N CYS A 64 -0.93 -0.31 -11.18
CA CYS A 64 -1.03 0.73 -12.20
C CYS A 64 -2.40 1.42 -12.08
N GLU A 65 -2.40 2.74 -12.03
CA GLU A 65 -3.64 3.52 -11.93
C GLU A 65 -4.53 3.40 -13.17
N LEU A 66 -3.93 3.16 -14.33
CA LEU A 66 -4.65 3.07 -15.60
C LEU A 66 -5.14 1.65 -15.93
N THR A 67 -4.30 0.63 -15.69
CA THR A 67 -4.61 -0.76 -16.08
C THR A 67 -4.88 -1.69 -14.91
N GLY A 68 -4.49 -1.32 -13.70
CA GLY A 68 -4.61 -2.17 -12.53
C GLY A 68 -3.56 -3.26 -12.41
N ARG A 69 -2.56 -3.29 -13.29
CA ARG A 69 -1.48 -4.28 -13.25
C ARG A 69 -0.75 -4.21 -11.91
N SER A 70 -0.56 -5.35 -11.25
CA SER A 70 0.05 -5.45 -9.92
C SER A 70 1.56 -5.67 -9.92
N ARG A 71 2.13 -5.98 -11.06
CA ARG A 71 3.57 -6.26 -11.23
C ARG A 71 4.20 -5.25 -12.20
N GLY A 72 5.49 -5.00 -12.03
CA GLY A 72 6.23 -4.07 -12.89
C GLY A 72 5.66 -2.66 -12.85
N THR A 73 5.31 -2.17 -11.67
CA THR A 73 4.80 -0.80 -11.45
C THR A 73 5.86 0.10 -10.86
N TYR A 74 5.92 1.34 -11.32
CA TYR A 74 6.79 2.37 -10.76
C TYR A 74 6.03 3.19 -9.73
N ARG A 75 6.53 3.20 -8.49
CA ARG A 75 5.88 3.94 -7.38
C ARG A 75 5.83 5.44 -7.64
N LYS A 76 6.87 5.98 -8.25
CA LYS A 76 6.97 7.42 -8.53
C LYS A 76 5.84 7.93 -9.42
N PHE A 77 5.46 7.14 -10.42
CA PHE A 77 4.44 7.53 -11.39
C PHE A 77 3.08 6.86 -11.15
N GLY A 78 3.03 5.79 -10.35
CA GLY A 78 1.83 5.00 -10.18
C GLY A 78 1.40 4.27 -11.46
N LEU A 79 2.33 3.97 -12.35
CA LEU A 79 2.09 3.37 -13.65
C LEU A 79 2.86 2.08 -13.83
N SER A 80 2.31 1.16 -14.64
CA SER A 80 3.03 -0.04 -15.06
C SER A 80 4.16 0.32 -16.05
N ARG A 81 5.14 -0.56 -16.19
CA ARG A 81 6.23 -0.40 -17.16
C ARG A 81 5.72 -0.15 -18.59
N ILE A 82 4.61 -0.80 -18.96
CA ILE A 82 4.00 -0.68 -20.29
C ILE A 82 3.41 0.72 -20.48
N LYS A 83 2.59 1.18 -19.55
CA LYS A 83 1.97 2.51 -19.60
C LYS A 83 2.98 3.64 -19.42
N LEU A 84 4.00 3.42 -18.60
CA LEU A 84 5.09 4.38 -18.47
C LEU A 84 5.76 4.64 -19.83
N ARG A 85 6.09 3.57 -20.55
CA ARG A 85 6.71 3.68 -21.88
C ARG A 85 5.79 4.36 -22.88
N GLU A 86 4.53 3.95 -22.96
CA GLU A 86 3.54 4.54 -23.87
C GLU A 86 3.39 6.05 -23.63
N LEU A 87 3.20 6.45 -22.38
CA LEU A 87 2.98 7.86 -22.04
C LEU A 87 4.25 8.70 -22.20
N SER A 88 5.43 8.15 -21.91
CA SER A 88 6.69 8.88 -22.13
C SER A 88 6.99 9.07 -23.60
N MET A 89 6.68 8.09 -24.45
CA MET A 89 6.81 8.23 -25.91
C MET A 89 5.83 9.24 -26.49
N ALA A 90 4.64 9.37 -25.87
CA ALA A 90 3.66 10.38 -26.25
C ALA A 90 3.98 11.79 -25.72
N GLY A 91 5.04 11.93 -24.90
CA GLY A 91 5.45 13.22 -24.30
C GLY A 91 4.57 13.69 -23.17
N LEU A 92 3.75 12.81 -22.58
CA LEU A 92 2.81 13.16 -21.51
C LEU A 92 3.44 13.13 -20.11
N LEU A 93 4.64 12.57 -19.96
CA LEU A 93 5.36 12.53 -18.69
C LEU A 93 6.51 13.55 -18.71
N PRO A 94 6.41 14.64 -17.92
CA PRO A 94 7.45 15.67 -17.90
C PRO A 94 8.73 15.13 -17.25
N GLY A 95 9.87 15.50 -17.83
CA GLY A 95 11.19 15.14 -17.31
C GLY A 95 11.63 13.71 -17.59
N VAL A 96 10.82 12.89 -18.26
CA VAL A 96 11.17 11.52 -18.63
C VAL A 96 11.81 11.52 -20.00
N VAL A 97 13.06 11.06 -20.06
CA VAL A 97 13.86 10.97 -21.28
C VAL A 97 14.36 9.55 -21.46
N LYS A 98 14.41 9.09 -22.71
CA LYS A 98 14.98 7.81 -23.07
C LYS A 98 16.48 7.80 -22.79
N SER A 99 16.97 6.89 -21.97
CA SER A 99 18.39 6.81 -21.58
C SER A 99 19.24 5.97 -22.53
N SER A 100 18.59 5.13 -23.34
CA SER A 100 19.25 4.32 -24.37
C SER A 100 18.94 4.85 -25.76
N TRP A 101 19.91 4.78 -26.64
CA TRP A 101 19.84 5.25 -28.03
C TRP A 101 20.29 4.19 -29.02
#